data_fc3049044d640c5595bde3f5a9564b0c
#
_entry.id   fc3049044d640c5595bde3f5a9564b0c
#
_cell.length_a   1.000
_cell.length_b   1.000
_cell.length_c   1.000
_cell.angle_alpha   90.00
_cell.angle_beta   90.00
_cell.angle_gamma   90.00
#
_symmetry.space_group_name_H-M   'P 1'
#
loop_
_entity.id
_entity.type
_entity.pdbx_description
1 polymer ?
#
loop_
_entity_poly.entity_id
_entity_poly.type
_entity_poly.pdbx_seq_one_letter_code
_entity_poly.pdbx_strand_id
1 'polypeptide(L)'
;FGNSSTCNAVVHVLDTLGFTAVISGNVFDDTNFNCNKEITEQQLRNITVVAAGQQTYYQTTDAQGNYSIAVDTGNYIVYPIFPAPYWSVCLDSQQVYAPAGALVDSIDFAFQAWTNCPYLEVDIAAPFLRSTGNSYYNVSYCNSGTAMANNSTVEVEIDPDLIVLGSSVPIQSQNGSVYTFNIGNVGINQCGNFFISVLVQPTAIIGQTHCTEALIYPDSVCLDPWSGANLSVDVVCDIDTVRFTVLNNGPAAVINKSFTIIEDHVIMMVGNTGAIGSGSSTQIAIPALSEKTYRLMVDQDPTFPSILGSPVATAAIEGCVP
;
A
#
# COMPACT_ATOMS: atom_id res chain seq x y z
N PHE A 1 -27.48 21.73 9.72
CA PHE A 1 -26.38 22.09 10.62
C PHE A 1 -25.13 21.40 10.09
N GLY A 2 -24.26 22.19 9.40
CA GLY A 2 -23.02 21.66 8.86
C GLY A 2 -21.95 21.56 9.95
N ASN A 3 -21.41 20.37 10.17
CA ASN A 3 -20.18 20.19 10.92
C ASN A 3 -19.01 20.55 9.99
N SER A 4 -18.36 21.69 10.24
CA SER A 4 -17.07 22.00 9.64
C SER A 4 -15.96 21.57 10.60
N SER A 5 -15.17 20.56 10.23
CA SER A 5 -13.89 20.29 10.87
C SER A 5 -12.81 21.09 10.14
N THR A 6 -12.17 22.02 10.83
CA THR A 6 -10.98 22.72 10.31
C THR A 6 -9.75 21.86 10.60
N CYS A 7 -9.10 21.37 9.57
CA CYS A 7 -7.77 20.80 9.66
C CYS A 7 -6.76 21.95 9.43
N ASN A 8 -6.01 22.34 10.45
CA ASN A 8 -4.92 23.28 10.29
C ASN A 8 -3.69 22.54 9.80
N ALA A 9 -3.42 22.60 8.49
CA ALA A 9 -2.13 22.23 7.95
C ALA A 9 -1.20 23.45 8.08
N VAL A 10 -0.14 23.33 8.87
CA VAL A 10 0.94 24.31 8.89
C VAL A 10 1.81 24.03 7.69
N VAL A 11 1.64 24.79 6.62
CA VAL A 11 2.55 24.79 5.47
C VAL A 11 3.70 25.73 5.81
N HIS A 12 4.85 25.17 6.17
CA HIS A 12 6.08 25.95 6.19
C HIS A 12 6.52 26.22 4.75
N VAL A 13 6.28 27.44 4.27
CA VAL A 13 6.93 27.92 3.06
C VAL A 13 8.37 28.20 3.44
N LEU A 14 9.28 27.27 3.11
CA LEU A 14 10.71 27.49 3.26
C LEU A 14 11.10 28.56 2.23
N ASP A 15 11.68 29.64 2.70
CA ASP A 15 12.29 30.66 1.84
C ASP A 15 13.42 29.98 1.04
N THR A 16 13.44 30.19 -0.27
CA THR A 16 14.44 29.62 -1.18
C THR A 16 15.88 30.06 -0.86
N LEU A 17 16.05 30.94 0.09
CA LEU A 17 17.34 31.42 0.62
C LEU A 17 17.83 30.63 1.85
N GLY A 18 17.05 29.66 2.40
CA GLY A 18 17.35 28.96 3.64
C GLY A 18 18.30 27.77 3.53
N PHE A 19 18.30 27.06 2.41
CA PHE A 19 19.17 25.89 2.25
C PHE A 19 20.61 26.33 1.93
N THR A 20 21.53 25.92 2.80
CA THR A 20 22.92 26.35 2.69
C THR A 20 23.85 25.28 2.17
N ALA A 21 23.36 24.03 2.03
CA ALA A 21 24.15 22.91 1.55
C ALA A 21 23.30 21.93 0.73
N VAL A 22 23.97 21.05 0.00
CA VAL A 22 23.36 19.96 -0.77
C VAL A 22 24.07 18.66 -0.46
N ILE A 23 23.30 17.60 -0.15
CA ILE A 23 23.80 16.21 -0.04
C ILE A 23 23.30 15.46 -1.27
N SER A 24 24.23 14.81 -2.00
CA SER A 24 23.90 14.07 -3.21
C SER A 24 24.60 12.71 -3.27
N GLY A 25 24.03 11.81 -4.05
CA GLY A 25 24.56 10.48 -4.26
C GLY A 25 23.70 9.68 -5.23
N ASN A 26 23.95 8.39 -5.27
CA ASN A 26 23.30 7.44 -6.15
C ASN A 26 22.89 6.18 -5.42
N VAL A 27 21.80 5.56 -5.87
CA VAL A 27 21.35 4.24 -5.39
C VAL A 27 21.36 3.28 -6.56
N PHE A 28 21.99 2.11 -6.37
CA PHE A 28 22.18 1.11 -7.41
C PHE A 28 22.05 -0.32 -6.87
N ASP A 29 21.81 -1.27 -7.76
CA ASP A 29 21.74 -2.70 -7.47
C ASP A 29 23.13 -3.31 -7.58
N ASP A 30 23.76 -3.59 -6.44
CA ASP A 30 25.07 -4.21 -6.31
C ASP A 30 24.97 -5.71 -6.52
N THR A 31 24.94 -6.11 -7.78
CA THR A 31 24.71 -7.50 -8.20
C THR A 31 25.88 -8.45 -7.90
N ASN A 32 27.08 -7.91 -7.67
CA ASN A 32 28.29 -8.69 -7.36
C ASN A 32 28.70 -8.64 -5.88
N PHE A 33 27.93 -7.93 -5.04
CA PHE A 33 28.10 -7.83 -3.59
C PHE A 33 29.46 -7.24 -3.16
N ASN A 34 30.01 -6.30 -3.95
CA ASN A 34 31.30 -5.66 -3.65
C ASN A 34 31.16 -4.26 -3.04
N CYS A 35 29.94 -3.74 -2.92
CA CYS A 35 29.60 -2.41 -2.39
C CYS A 35 30.17 -1.22 -3.19
N ASN A 36 30.64 -1.44 -4.42
CA ASN A 36 31.17 -0.41 -5.29
C ASN A 36 30.30 -0.26 -6.53
N LYS A 37 29.99 0.98 -6.90
CA LYS A 37 29.20 1.28 -8.09
C LYS A 37 29.97 0.94 -9.37
N GLU A 38 29.35 0.15 -10.24
CA GLU A 38 29.87 -0.24 -11.54
C GLU A 38 28.95 0.18 -12.68
N ILE A 39 29.52 0.33 -13.90
CA ILE A 39 28.77 0.82 -15.05
C ILE A 39 27.70 -0.17 -15.57
N THR A 40 27.85 -1.45 -15.22
CA THR A 40 26.94 -2.51 -15.60
C THR A 40 25.78 -2.70 -14.62
N GLU A 41 25.85 -2.04 -13.48
CA GLU A 41 24.87 -2.18 -12.42
C GLU A 41 23.63 -1.32 -12.67
N GLN A 42 22.47 -1.90 -12.37
CA GLN A 42 21.22 -1.21 -12.56
C GLN A 42 21.04 -0.08 -11.54
N GLN A 43 20.70 1.10 -12.03
CA GLN A 43 20.39 2.24 -11.18
C GLN A 43 18.96 2.12 -10.65
N LEU A 44 18.75 2.37 -9.35
CA LEU A 44 17.47 2.20 -8.68
C LEU A 44 16.73 3.52 -8.54
N ARG A 45 15.61 3.66 -9.27
CA ARG A 45 14.70 4.80 -9.17
C ARG A 45 13.71 4.67 -8.02
N ASN A 46 13.06 5.78 -7.66
CA ASN A 46 11.98 5.82 -6.66
C ASN A 46 12.38 5.32 -5.26
N ILE A 47 13.67 5.27 -4.95
CA ILE A 47 14.14 4.99 -3.59
C ILE A 47 14.12 6.29 -2.79
N THR A 48 13.41 6.28 -1.69
CA THR A 48 13.42 7.43 -0.77
C THR A 48 14.69 7.43 0.05
N VAL A 49 15.46 8.52 -0.03
CA VAL A 49 16.64 8.78 0.81
C VAL A 49 16.29 9.86 1.82
N VAL A 50 16.68 9.64 3.05
CA VAL A 50 16.41 10.51 4.20
C VAL A 50 17.71 11.12 4.68
N ALA A 51 17.71 12.43 4.92
CA ALA A 51 18.76 13.12 5.66
C ALA A 51 18.20 13.60 7.01
N ALA A 52 18.47 12.86 8.06
CA ALA A 52 17.99 13.11 9.42
C ALA A 52 19.03 13.91 10.24
N GLY A 53 18.65 15.10 10.67
CA GLY A 53 19.45 16.02 11.50
C GLY A 53 18.58 16.75 12.50
N GLN A 54 18.82 18.06 12.69
CA GLN A 54 17.87 18.89 13.46
C GLN A 54 16.50 18.95 12.80
N GLN A 55 16.48 18.94 11.48
CA GLN A 55 15.30 18.70 10.65
C GLN A 55 15.53 17.48 9.77
N THR A 56 14.46 16.86 9.31
CA THR A 56 14.53 15.67 8.46
C THR A 56 14.07 16.05 7.06
N TYR A 57 14.89 15.71 6.07
CA TYR A 57 14.63 15.97 4.65
C TYR A 57 14.53 14.66 3.90
N TYR A 58 13.72 14.64 2.85
CA TYR A 58 13.43 13.47 2.05
C TYR A 58 13.59 13.79 0.57
N GLN A 59 14.14 12.87 -0.19
CA GLN A 59 14.19 12.92 -1.64
C GLN A 59 14.11 11.51 -2.21
N THR A 60 13.42 11.38 -3.35
CA THR A 60 13.40 10.12 -4.11
C THR A 60 14.45 10.17 -5.22
N THR A 61 15.02 9.00 -5.54
CA THR A 61 15.96 8.87 -6.66
C THR A 61 15.24 9.02 -8.01
N ASP A 62 15.92 9.63 -8.97
CA ASP A 62 15.48 9.75 -10.35
C ASP A 62 15.63 8.43 -11.15
N ALA A 63 15.35 8.46 -12.46
CA ALA A 63 15.47 7.29 -13.34
C ALA A 63 16.91 6.75 -13.47
N GLN A 64 17.90 7.56 -13.11
CA GLN A 64 19.33 7.23 -13.11
C GLN A 64 19.86 6.89 -11.71
N GLY A 65 18.95 6.73 -10.73
CA GLY A 65 19.29 6.41 -9.36
C GLY A 65 19.89 7.58 -8.56
N ASN A 66 19.96 8.79 -9.13
CA ASN A 66 20.56 9.94 -8.46
C ASN A 66 19.55 10.62 -7.53
N TYR A 67 20.05 11.16 -6.43
CA TYR A 67 19.29 12.02 -5.54
C TYR A 67 20.11 13.26 -5.14
N SER A 68 19.41 14.33 -4.76
CA SER A 68 20.01 15.57 -4.32
C SER A 68 19.08 16.24 -3.31
N ILE A 69 19.53 16.29 -2.05
CA ILE A 69 18.77 16.80 -0.91
C ILE A 69 19.34 18.16 -0.51
N ALA A 70 18.54 19.22 -0.66
CA ALA A 70 18.88 20.53 -0.12
C ALA A 70 18.64 20.53 1.39
N VAL A 71 19.66 20.89 2.18
CA VAL A 71 19.65 20.85 3.65
C VAL A 71 20.26 22.13 4.24
N ASP A 72 19.99 22.39 5.51
CA ASP A 72 20.69 23.41 6.28
C ASP A 72 22.10 22.94 6.63
N THR A 73 22.97 23.89 7.06
CA THR A 73 24.28 23.53 7.59
C THR A 73 24.13 22.69 8.85
N GLY A 74 24.80 21.54 8.89
CA GLY A 74 24.71 20.65 10.07
C GLY A 74 25.23 19.24 9.87
N ASN A 75 25.04 18.43 10.90
CA ASN A 75 25.32 17.01 10.87
C ASN A 75 24.04 16.23 10.55
N TYR A 76 24.14 15.25 9.66
CA TYR A 76 23.06 14.41 9.20
C TYR A 76 23.44 12.94 9.27
N ILE A 77 22.45 12.10 9.54
CA ILE A 77 22.49 10.67 9.27
C ILE A 77 21.68 10.48 7.98
N VAL A 78 22.36 10.04 6.91
CA VAL A 78 21.72 9.79 5.61
C VAL A 78 21.52 8.30 5.45
N TYR A 79 20.29 7.90 5.10
CA TYR A 79 19.94 6.49 4.92
C TYR A 79 18.80 6.33 3.91
N PRO A 80 18.74 5.19 3.19
CA PRO A 80 17.65 4.87 2.28
C PRO A 80 16.51 4.17 3.01
N ILE A 81 15.29 4.30 2.48
CA ILE A 81 14.14 3.50 2.88
C ILE A 81 14.00 2.34 1.90
N PHE A 82 13.93 1.11 2.42
CA PHE A 82 13.76 -0.07 1.58
C PHE A 82 12.36 -0.12 0.96
N PRO A 83 12.23 -0.36 -0.34
CA PRO A 83 10.94 -0.47 -1.00
C PRO A 83 10.22 -1.81 -0.67
N ALA A 84 10.99 -2.87 -0.40
CA ALA A 84 10.47 -4.19 -0.05
C ALA A 84 11.49 -5.00 0.77
N PRO A 85 11.05 -6.06 1.46
CA PRO A 85 11.92 -6.86 2.34
C PRO A 85 12.94 -7.73 1.60
N TYR A 86 12.97 -7.73 0.28
CA TYR A 86 13.92 -8.51 -0.55
C TYR A 86 15.28 -7.85 -0.74
N TRP A 87 15.43 -6.62 -0.23
CA TRP A 87 16.62 -5.82 -0.34
C TRP A 87 17.38 -5.76 0.98
N SER A 88 18.69 -5.75 0.89
CA SER A 88 19.63 -5.31 1.91
C SER A 88 20.49 -4.19 1.35
N VAL A 89 21.28 -3.54 2.17
CA VAL A 89 22.21 -2.48 1.74
C VAL A 89 23.56 -2.69 2.41
N CYS A 90 24.64 -2.35 1.72
CA CYS A 90 26.00 -2.47 2.25
C CYS A 90 26.24 -1.61 3.49
N LEU A 91 25.69 -0.40 3.48
CA LEU A 91 25.77 0.56 4.58
C LEU A 91 24.36 1.05 4.91
N ASP A 92 23.86 0.73 6.09
CA ASP A 92 22.52 1.12 6.54
C ASP A 92 22.36 2.63 6.63
N SER A 93 23.46 3.36 6.93
CA SER A 93 23.45 4.81 7.00
C SER A 93 24.88 5.37 6.90
N GLN A 94 24.96 6.66 6.52
CA GLN A 94 26.22 7.41 6.46
C GLN A 94 26.09 8.69 7.29
N GLN A 95 27.09 8.99 8.10
CA GLN A 95 27.18 10.26 8.83
C GLN A 95 27.82 11.31 7.95
N VAL A 96 27.12 12.42 7.76
CA VAL A 96 27.51 13.50 6.82
C VAL A 96 27.47 14.83 7.53
N TYR A 97 28.54 15.60 7.46
CA TYR A 97 28.52 17.02 7.80
C TYR A 97 28.33 17.84 6.54
N ALA A 98 27.30 18.66 6.50
CA ALA A 98 26.96 19.54 5.39
C ALA A 98 27.33 21.00 5.73
N PRO A 99 28.52 21.52 5.28
CA PRO A 99 28.92 22.90 5.55
C PRO A 99 28.15 23.88 4.64
N ALA A 100 28.04 25.13 5.09
CA ALA A 100 27.37 26.18 4.33
C ALA A 100 27.98 26.37 2.93
N GLY A 101 27.12 26.40 1.90
CA GLY A 101 27.51 26.56 0.51
C GLY A 101 28.17 25.36 -0.15
N ALA A 102 28.22 24.21 0.54
CA ALA A 102 28.87 23.02 0.01
C ALA A 102 27.90 22.08 -0.71
N LEU A 103 28.46 21.40 -1.71
CA LEU A 103 27.93 20.15 -2.25
C LEU A 103 28.71 19.00 -1.61
N VAL A 104 28.02 18.16 -0.83
CA VAL A 104 28.54 16.90 -0.31
C VAL A 104 28.05 15.80 -1.22
N ASP A 105 28.90 15.30 -2.07
CA ASP A 105 28.57 14.32 -3.11
C ASP A 105 29.10 12.92 -2.76
N SER A 106 28.67 11.93 -3.56
CA SER A 106 29.09 10.52 -3.44
C SER A 106 28.64 9.86 -2.13
N ILE A 107 27.48 10.24 -1.62
CA ILE A 107 26.82 9.53 -0.54
C ILE A 107 25.95 8.43 -1.19
N ASP A 108 26.63 7.38 -1.64
CA ASP A 108 26.02 6.32 -2.46
C ASP A 108 25.51 5.16 -1.57
N PHE A 109 24.46 4.47 -2.06
CA PHE A 109 23.90 3.30 -1.39
C PHE A 109 23.81 2.12 -2.36
N ALA A 110 24.58 1.08 -2.05
CA ALA A 110 24.63 -0.18 -2.77
C ALA A 110 23.57 -1.14 -2.20
N PHE A 111 22.49 -1.33 -2.93
CA PHE A 111 21.41 -2.27 -2.60
C PHE A 111 21.78 -3.66 -3.10
N GLN A 112 21.45 -4.67 -2.34
CA GLN A 112 21.74 -6.07 -2.62
C GLN A 112 20.46 -6.88 -2.58
N ALA A 113 20.06 -7.46 -3.71
CA ALA A 113 18.93 -8.36 -3.78
C ALA A 113 19.32 -9.74 -3.26
N TRP A 114 18.67 -10.24 -2.21
CA TRP A 114 18.91 -11.60 -1.73
C TRP A 114 17.99 -12.65 -2.36
N THR A 115 16.96 -12.22 -3.11
CA THR A 115 16.11 -13.07 -3.95
C THR A 115 15.72 -12.32 -5.22
N ASN A 116 15.41 -13.04 -6.29
CA ASN A 116 14.97 -12.48 -7.57
C ASN A 116 13.45 -12.61 -7.67
N CYS A 117 12.72 -11.57 -7.25
CA CYS A 117 11.27 -11.61 -7.11
C CYS A 117 10.61 -10.29 -7.51
N PRO A 118 9.60 -10.29 -8.40
CA PRO A 118 8.73 -9.14 -8.56
C PRO A 118 7.83 -8.99 -7.31
N TYR A 119 7.61 -7.78 -6.88
CA TYR A 119 6.69 -7.46 -5.80
C TYR A 119 5.80 -6.30 -6.24
N LEU A 120 4.61 -6.63 -6.71
CA LEU A 120 3.67 -5.66 -7.21
C LEU A 120 2.71 -5.20 -6.10
N GLU A 121 2.51 -3.90 -6.06
CA GLU A 121 1.55 -3.25 -5.16
C GLU A 121 0.57 -2.44 -6.00
N VAL A 122 -0.70 -2.40 -5.61
CA VAL A 122 -1.74 -1.59 -6.24
C VAL A 122 -2.54 -0.84 -5.19
N ASP A 123 -2.90 0.39 -5.50
CA ASP A 123 -3.80 1.21 -4.71
C ASP A 123 -4.87 1.82 -5.61
N ILE A 124 -6.09 1.96 -5.09
CA ILE A 124 -7.21 2.57 -5.79
C ILE A 124 -7.86 3.64 -4.93
N ALA A 125 -8.09 4.81 -5.51
CA ALA A 125 -8.67 5.93 -4.82
C ALA A 125 -9.67 6.70 -5.70
N ALA A 126 -10.73 7.19 -5.08
CA ALA A 126 -11.65 8.15 -5.68
C ALA A 126 -11.84 9.34 -4.74
N PRO A 127 -11.70 10.59 -5.22
CA PRO A 127 -11.90 11.75 -4.36
C PRO A 127 -13.35 11.91 -3.90
N PHE A 128 -14.29 11.74 -4.82
CA PHE A 128 -15.74 11.79 -4.58
C PHE A 128 -16.50 11.03 -5.68
N LEU A 129 -17.50 10.27 -5.30
CA LEU A 129 -18.53 9.77 -6.20
C LEU A 129 -19.68 10.76 -6.24
N ARG A 130 -20.06 11.20 -7.44
CA ARG A 130 -21.15 12.19 -7.64
C ARG A 130 -22.34 11.51 -8.29
N SER A 131 -23.53 11.79 -7.77
CA SER A 131 -24.79 11.30 -8.37
C SER A 131 -25.09 11.91 -9.73
N THR A 132 -24.42 13.00 -10.08
CA THR A 132 -24.53 13.65 -11.40
C THR A 132 -23.14 13.93 -11.95
N GLY A 133 -22.91 13.45 -13.19
CA GLY A 133 -21.60 13.60 -13.87
C GLY A 133 -20.63 12.47 -13.60
N ASN A 134 -19.53 12.47 -14.34
CA ASN A 134 -18.51 11.44 -14.27
C ASN A 134 -17.66 11.59 -13.00
N SER A 135 -17.36 10.48 -12.38
CA SER A 135 -16.36 10.33 -11.34
C SER A 135 -15.20 9.48 -11.84
N TYR A 136 -14.05 9.57 -11.19
CA TYR A 136 -12.85 8.89 -11.64
C TYR A 136 -12.20 8.15 -10.47
N TYR A 137 -11.92 6.87 -10.67
CA TYR A 137 -10.95 6.14 -9.85
C TYR A 137 -9.56 6.37 -10.41
N ASN A 138 -8.61 6.68 -9.55
CA ASN A 138 -7.19 6.64 -9.85
C ASN A 138 -6.63 5.32 -9.32
N VAL A 139 -6.09 4.50 -10.22
CA VAL A 139 -5.41 3.26 -9.88
C VAL A 139 -3.92 3.50 -10.04
N SER A 140 -3.16 3.35 -8.97
CA SER A 140 -1.70 3.46 -8.96
C SER A 140 -1.08 2.12 -8.63
N TYR A 141 0.05 1.81 -9.25
CA TYR A 141 0.76 0.55 -9.03
C TYR A 141 2.26 0.76 -9.06
N CYS A 142 2.98 -0.09 -8.33
CA CYS A 142 4.45 -0.11 -8.28
C CYS A 142 4.96 -1.54 -8.26
N ASN A 143 6.18 -1.74 -8.78
CA ASN A 143 6.95 -2.96 -8.54
C ASN A 143 8.11 -2.62 -7.60
N SER A 144 7.96 -2.92 -6.33
CA SER A 144 8.97 -2.71 -5.27
C SER A 144 9.94 -3.88 -5.14
N GLY A 145 9.79 -4.91 -5.98
CA GLY A 145 10.61 -6.13 -5.97
C GLY A 145 11.98 -5.97 -6.62
N THR A 146 12.68 -7.08 -6.69
CA THR A 146 14.04 -7.20 -7.22
C THR A 146 14.09 -7.76 -8.66
N ALA A 147 12.92 -8.06 -9.24
CA ALA A 147 12.79 -8.55 -10.61
C ALA A 147 11.70 -7.79 -11.37
N MET A 148 11.81 -7.80 -12.70
CA MET A 148 10.74 -7.31 -13.56
C MET A 148 9.51 -8.21 -13.46
N ALA A 149 8.34 -7.59 -13.26
CA ALA A 149 7.06 -8.26 -13.39
C ALA A 149 6.64 -8.27 -14.87
N ASN A 150 6.48 -9.45 -15.45
CA ASN A 150 6.12 -9.59 -16.85
C ASN A 150 4.62 -9.80 -17.02
N ASN A 151 4.04 -9.22 -18.09
CA ASN A 151 2.62 -9.35 -18.44
C ASN A 151 1.68 -9.04 -17.28
N SER A 152 1.98 -7.97 -16.55
CA SER A 152 1.22 -7.59 -15.37
C SER A 152 -0.17 -7.10 -15.74
N THR A 153 -1.14 -7.46 -14.90
CA THR A 153 -2.54 -7.06 -15.01
C THR A 153 -3.06 -6.53 -13.70
N VAL A 154 -4.01 -5.61 -13.78
CA VAL A 154 -4.79 -5.16 -12.62
C VAL A 154 -6.23 -5.60 -12.84
N GLU A 155 -6.80 -6.27 -11.85
CA GLU A 155 -8.23 -6.57 -11.79
C GLU A 155 -8.89 -5.59 -10.82
N VAL A 156 -10.00 -5.00 -11.26
CA VAL A 156 -10.76 -4.06 -10.42
C VAL A 156 -12.19 -4.55 -10.36
N GLU A 157 -12.64 -4.89 -9.17
CA GLU A 157 -14.03 -5.18 -8.88
C GLU A 157 -14.75 -3.87 -8.57
N ILE A 158 -15.66 -3.47 -9.47
CA ILE A 158 -16.43 -2.23 -9.37
C ILE A 158 -17.78 -2.53 -8.73
N ASP A 159 -18.17 -1.68 -7.77
CA ASP A 159 -19.48 -1.74 -7.13
C ASP A 159 -20.61 -1.79 -8.16
N PRO A 160 -21.64 -2.66 -7.98
CA PRO A 160 -22.76 -2.81 -8.93
C PRO A 160 -23.53 -1.53 -9.21
N ASP A 161 -23.56 -0.57 -8.30
CA ASP A 161 -24.22 0.73 -8.49
C ASP A 161 -23.40 1.73 -9.31
N LEU A 162 -22.24 1.31 -9.82
CA LEU A 162 -21.38 2.12 -10.66
C LEU A 162 -21.31 1.56 -12.08
N ILE A 163 -21.49 2.43 -13.06
CA ILE A 163 -21.35 2.12 -14.49
C ILE A 163 -19.97 2.56 -14.95
N VAL A 164 -19.15 1.64 -15.43
CA VAL A 164 -17.86 1.96 -16.05
C VAL A 164 -18.10 2.56 -17.44
N LEU A 165 -17.62 3.79 -17.64
CA LEU A 165 -17.73 4.53 -18.90
C LEU A 165 -16.51 4.32 -19.80
N GLY A 166 -15.35 4.00 -19.19
CA GLY A 166 -14.08 3.77 -19.88
C GLY A 166 -12.89 3.94 -18.96
N SER A 167 -11.70 3.79 -19.52
CA SER A 167 -10.45 3.92 -18.78
C SER A 167 -9.33 4.47 -19.68
N SER A 168 -8.26 4.99 -19.08
CA SER A 168 -7.08 5.46 -19.81
C SER A 168 -6.18 4.30 -20.31
N VAL A 169 -6.38 3.09 -19.77
CA VAL A 169 -5.78 1.84 -20.24
C VAL A 169 -6.90 0.97 -20.81
N PRO A 170 -6.72 0.29 -21.97
CA PRO A 170 -7.76 -0.56 -22.53
C PRO A 170 -8.22 -1.65 -21.57
N ILE A 171 -9.53 -1.84 -21.46
CA ILE A 171 -10.12 -2.98 -20.75
C ILE A 171 -9.80 -4.23 -21.57
N GLN A 172 -9.08 -5.18 -20.98
CA GLN A 172 -8.71 -6.44 -21.62
C GLN A 172 -9.87 -7.44 -21.58
N SER A 173 -10.53 -7.53 -20.43
CA SER A 173 -11.68 -8.42 -20.23
C SER A 173 -12.60 -7.88 -19.14
N GLN A 174 -13.84 -8.34 -19.17
CA GLN A 174 -14.85 -8.07 -18.13
C GLN A 174 -15.56 -9.38 -17.79
N ASN A 175 -15.71 -9.66 -16.50
CA ASN A 175 -16.49 -10.77 -15.99
C ASN A 175 -17.36 -10.26 -14.82
N GLY A 176 -18.64 -10.02 -15.10
CA GLY A 176 -19.54 -9.38 -14.13
C GLY A 176 -19.06 -7.97 -13.74
N SER A 177 -18.81 -7.75 -12.46
CA SER A 177 -18.28 -6.51 -11.87
C SER A 177 -16.76 -6.37 -11.98
N VAL A 178 -16.04 -7.45 -12.35
CA VAL A 178 -14.58 -7.46 -12.41
C VAL A 178 -14.09 -7.07 -13.81
N TYR A 179 -13.26 -6.04 -13.86
CA TYR A 179 -12.61 -5.51 -15.06
C TYR A 179 -11.11 -5.78 -15.00
N THR A 180 -10.54 -6.38 -16.04
CA THR A 180 -9.10 -6.67 -16.14
C THR A 180 -8.41 -5.67 -17.06
N PHE A 181 -7.32 -5.07 -16.59
CA PHE A 181 -6.51 -4.10 -17.33
C PHE A 181 -5.10 -4.66 -17.53
N ASN A 182 -4.60 -4.68 -18.76
CA ASN A 182 -3.22 -5.06 -19.05
C ASN A 182 -2.33 -3.83 -18.92
N ILE A 183 -1.41 -3.86 -17.94
CA ILE A 183 -0.45 -2.78 -17.69
C ILE A 183 0.95 -3.09 -18.25
N GLY A 184 1.12 -4.29 -18.84
CA GLY A 184 2.36 -4.70 -19.48
C GLY A 184 3.45 -5.14 -18.50
N ASN A 185 4.71 -4.91 -18.86
CA ASN A 185 5.84 -5.22 -18.00
C ASN A 185 6.13 -4.05 -17.06
N VAL A 186 6.31 -4.35 -15.78
CA VAL A 186 6.65 -3.36 -14.75
C VAL A 186 8.05 -3.65 -14.23
N GLY A 187 9.01 -2.77 -14.56
CA GLY A 187 10.41 -2.91 -14.16
C GLY A 187 10.61 -2.71 -12.66
N ILE A 188 11.81 -3.02 -12.17
CA ILE A 188 12.21 -2.81 -10.76
C ILE A 188 12.03 -1.34 -10.38
N ASN A 189 11.37 -1.10 -9.25
CA ASN A 189 11.02 0.24 -8.73
C ASN A 189 10.28 1.14 -9.74
N GLN A 190 9.64 0.54 -10.74
CA GLN A 190 8.79 1.26 -11.68
C GLN A 190 7.37 1.35 -11.12
N CYS A 191 6.83 2.58 -11.15
CA CYS A 191 5.43 2.85 -10.82
C CYS A 191 4.69 3.37 -12.05
N GLY A 192 3.38 3.22 -12.03
CA GLY A 192 2.48 3.77 -13.03
C GLY A 192 1.11 4.05 -12.44
N ASN A 193 0.25 4.70 -13.22
CA ASN A 193 -1.13 4.94 -12.84
C ASN A 193 -2.03 4.97 -14.08
N PHE A 194 -3.31 4.71 -13.86
CA PHE A 194 -4.37 4.89 -14.86
C PHE A 194 -5.69 5.29 -14.20
N PHE A 195 -6.63 5.76 -15.00
CA PHE A 195 -7.93 6.23 -14.53
C PHE A 195 -9.05 5.36 -15.08
N ILE A 196 -10.06 5.10 -14.23
CA ILE A 196 -11.32 4.48 -14.61
C ILE A 196 -12.41 5.52 -14.43
N SER A 197 -13.14 5.83 -15.50
CA SER A 197 -14.29 6.75 -15.46
C SER A 197 -15.54 5.97 -15.13
N VAL A 198 -16.27 6.41 -14.12
CA VAL A 198 -17.51 5.78 -13.65
C VAL A 198 -18.65 6.80 -13.52
N LEU A 199 -19.88 6.30 -13.63
CA LEU A 199 -21.11 7.04 -13.37
C LEU A 199 -21.88 6.30 -12.28
N VAL A 200 -22.31 7.03 -11.25
CA VAL A 200 -23.21 6.47 -10.22
C VAL A 200 -24.60 6.28 -10.82
N GLN A 201 -25.18 5.08 -10.66
CA GLN A 201 -26.51 4.78 -11.15
C GLN A 201 -27.57 5.66 -10.47
N PRO A 202 -28.63 6.07 -11.19
CA PRO A 202 -29.70 6.89 -10.59
C PRO A 202 -30.47 6.18 -9.46
N THR A 203 -30.34 4.86 -9.38
CA THR A 203 -30.96 3.99 -8.36
C THR A 203 -30.15 3.93 -7.06
N ALA A 204 -28.90 4.38 -7.07
CA ALA A 204 -28.05 4.41 -5.89
C ALA A 204 -28.61 5.33 -4.79
N ILE A 205 -28.54 4.89 -3.56
CA ILE A 205 -29.11 5.64 -2.40
C ILE A 205 -28.10 6.69 -1.97
N ILE A 206 -28.58 7.91 -1.72
CA ILE A 206 -27.72 9.00 -1.22
C ILE A 206 -27.22 8.65 0.18
N GLY A 207 -25.88 8.65 0.36
CA GLY A 207 -25.23 8.30 1.63
C GLY A 207 -24.80 6.85 1.72
N GLN A 208 -25.11 6.04 0.68
CA GLN A 208 -24.60 4.68 0.56
C GLN A 208 -23.09 4.71 0.31
N THR A 209 -22.37 3.76 0.91
CA THR A 209 -20.95 3.52 0.64
C THR A 209 -20.83 2.58 -0.54
N HIS A 210 -19.90 2.84 -1.44
CA HIS A 210 -19.60 1.99 -2.60
C HIS A 210 -18.20 1.42 -2.46
N CYS A 211 -18.09 0.09 -2.38
CA CYS A 211 -16.81 -0.60 -2.29
C CYS A 211 -16.28 -0.96 -3.68
N THR A 212 -15.01 -0.64 -3.91
CA THR A 212 -14.27 -1.02 -5.11
C THR A 212 -12.92 -1.58 -4.66
N GLU A 213 -12.55 -2.74 -5.16
CA GLU A 213 -11.31 -3.43 -4.83
C GLU A 213 -10.44 -3.55 -6.07
N ALA A 214 -9.11 -3.44 -5.88
CA ALA A 214 -8.13 -3.65 -6.93
C ALA A 214 -7.12 -4.72 -6.52
N LEU A 215 -6.85 -5.67 -7.42
CA LEU A 215 -5.84 -6.72 -7.29
C LEU A 215 -4.86 -6.60 -8.44
N ILE A 216 -3.60 -6.94 -8.20
CA ILE A 216 -2.55 -6.87 -9.22
C ILE A 216 -1.86 -8.22 -9.37
N TYR A 217 -1.49 -8.57 -10.62
CA TYR A 217 -0.83 -9.83 -10.94
C TYR A 217 0.41 -9.59 -11.81
N PRO A 218 1.44 -10.46 -11.70
CA PRO A 218 1.51 -11.66 -10.86
C PRO A 218 1.58 -11.30 -9.37
N ASP A 219 0.75 -11.96 -8.56
CA ASP A 219 0.85 -11.93 -7.10
C ASP A 219 1.86 -13.01 -6.68
N SER A 220 3.14 -12.63 -6.68
CA SER A 220 4.25 -13.55 -6.42
C SER A 220 4.86 -13.25 -5.06
N VAL A 221 4.78 -14.20 -4.16
CA VAL A 221 5.51 -14.18 -2.89
C VAL A 221 6.68 -15.16 -2.98
N CYS A 222 7.90 -14.63 -3.11
CA CYS A 222 9.12 -15.45 -3.29
C CYS A 222 9.81 -15.74 -1.93
N LEU A 223 9.05 -15.77 -0.87
CA LEU A 223 9.52 -16.17 0.47
C LEU A 223 9.22 -17.64 0.70
N ASP A 224 9.96 -18.23 1.63
CA ASP A 224 9.57 -19.53 2.19
C ASP A 224 8.14 -19.45 2.72
N PRO A 225 7.34 -20.51 2.56
CA PRO A 225 5.98 -20.52 3.03
C PRO A 225 5.91 -20.11 4.51
N TRP A 226 5.03 -19.16 4.83
CA TRP A 226 4.81 -18.76 6.20
C TRP A 226 4.37 -19.94 7.06
N SER A 227 5.11 -20.22 8.13
CA SER A 227 4.85 -21.35 9.03
C SER A 227 3.94 -20.97 10.21
N GLY A 228 3.59 -19.71 10.37
CA GLY A 228 2.72 -19.21 11.43
C GLY A 228 1.22 -19.25 11.08
N ALA A 229 0.41 -18.59 11.88
CA ALA A 229 -1.01 -18.42 11.60
C ALA A 229 -1.23 -17.32 10.54
N ASN A 230 -2.23 -17.52 9.68
CA ASN A 230 -2.66 -16.56 8.67
C ASN A 230 -4.19 -16.44 8.72
N LEU A 231 -4.68 -15.33 9.25
CA LEU A 231 -6.10 -15.10 9.42
C LEU A 231 -6.69 -14.39 8.21
N SER A 232 -7.83 -14.87 7.75
CA SER A 232 -8.73 -14.15 6.83
C SER A 232 -10.10 -13.98 7.48
N VAL A 233 -10.85 -13.00 7.00
CA VAL A 233 -12.22 -12.72 7.48
C VAL A 233 -13.16 -12.73 6.29
N ASP A 234 -14.22 -13.52 6.39
CA ASP A 234 -15.36 -13.46 5.49
C ASP A 234 -16.58 -12.91 6.22
N VAL A 235 -17.49 -12.29 5.50
CA VAL A 235 -18.72 -11.72 6.07
C VAL A 235 -19.92 -12.05 5.21
N VAL A 236 -21.02 -12.42 5.87
CA VAL A 236 -22.31 -12.64 5.23
C VAL A 236 -23.43 -11.98 6.03
N CYS A 237 -24.43 -11.53 5.31
CA CYS A 237 -25.69 -11.05 5.88
C CYS A 237 -26.72 -12.18 5.90
N ASP A 238 -27.31 -12.44 7.06
CA ASP A 238 -28.34 -13.45 7.25
C ASP A 238 -29.56 -12.77 7.91
N ILE A 239 -30.43 -12.25 7.09
CA ILE A 239 -31.68 -11.50 7.41
C ILE A 239 -31.42 -10.28 8.31
N ASP A 240 -31.30 -10.47 9.62
CA ASP A 240 -31.12 -9.43 10.65
C ASP A 240 -29.81 -9.58 11.43
N THR A 241 -28.89 -10.40 10.89
CA THR A 241 -27.65 -10.78 11.57
C THR A 241 -26.47 -10.68 10.60
N VAL A 242 -25.43 -9.95 10.97
CA VAL A 242 -24.13 -10.02 10.30
C VAL A 242 -23.31 -11.13 10.94
N ARG A 243 -22.82 -12.06 10.10
CA ARG A 243 -21.93 -13.14 10.51
C ARG A 243 -20.56 -12.95 9.90
N PHE A 244 -19.59 -12.73 10.74
CA PHE A 244 -18.19 -12.74 10.37
C PHE A 244 -17.61 -14.13 10.64
N THR A 245 -16.89 -14.68 9.69
CA THR A 245 -16.15 -15.94 9.83
C THR A 245 -14.65 -15.62 9.78
N VAL A 246 -13.95 -15.83 10.88
CA VAL A 246 -12.49 -15.71 10.95
C VAL A 246 -11.90 -17.08 10.71
N LEU A 247 -11.19 -17.24 9.60
CA LEU A 247 -10.55 -18.49 9.18
C LEU A 247 -9.03 -18.38 9.37
N ASN A 248 -8.41 -19.42 9.90
CA ASN A 248 -6.97 -19.54 9.96
C ASN A 248 -6.46 -20.42 8.80
N ASN A 249 -5.92 -19.79 7.76
CA ASN A 249 -5.33 -20.44 6.58
C ASN A 249 -3.88 -20.90 6.83
N GLY A 250 -3.26 -20.46 7.92
CA GLY A 250 -1.87 -20.80 8.23
C GLY A 250 -1.71 -22.18 8.90
N PRO A 251 -0.49 -22.72 8.88
CA PRO A 251 -0.21 -24.05 9.47
C PRO A 251 -0.16 -24.03 11.01
N ALA A 252 0.08 -22.90 11.65
CA ALA A 252 0.09 -22.80 13.10
C ALA A 252 -1.27 -22.38 13.67
N ALA A 253 -1.60 -22.88 14.87
CA ALA A 253 -2.80 -22.47 15.58
C ALA A 253 -2.64 -21.07 16.20
N VAL A 254 -3.75 -20.34 16.27
CA VAL A 254 -3.87 -19.08 17.03
C VAL A 254 -4.46 -19.41 18.41
N ILE A 255 -3.86 -18.87 19.47
CA ILE A 255 -4.38 -19.07 20.83
C ILE A 255 -5.51 -18.08 21.12
N ASN A 256 -5.30 -16.81 20.81
CA ASN A 256 -6.27 -15.75 21.04
C ASN A 256 -5.86 -14.48 20.31
N LYS A 257 -6.75 -13.85 19.54
CA LYS A 257 -6.50 -12.59 18.84
C LYS A 257 -7.59 -11.58 19.16
N SER A 258 -7.17 -10.34 19.33
CA SER A 258 -8.10 -9.23 19.50
C SER A 258 -8.86 -8.97 18.20
N PHE A 259 -10.13 -8.64 18.32
CA PHE A 259 -10.90 -8.12 17.20
C PHE A 259 -11.67 -6.86 17.59
N THR A 260 -11.97 -6.05 16.59
CA THR A 260 -12.79 -4.85 16.70
C THR A 260 -13.89 -4.89 15.65
N ILE A 261 -15.14 -4.65 16.06
CA ILE A 261 -16.26 -4.43 15.13
C ILE A 261 -16.60 -2.95 15.11
N ILE A 262 -16.68 -2.40 13.92
CA ILE A 262 -17.05 -1.01 13.65
C ILE A 262 -18.39 -1.01 12.93
N GLU A 263 -19.35 -0.22 13.45
CA GLU A 263 -20.60 0.12 12.78
C GLU A 263 -20.47 1.55 12.26
N ASP A 264 -20.55 1.73 10.94
CA ASP A 264 -20.28 3.00 10.24
C ASP A 264 -18.91 3.59 10.64
N HIS A 265 -18.91 4.47 11.65
CA HIS A 265 -17.71 5.16 12.17
C HIS A 265 -17.50 4.95 13.67
N VAL A 266 -18.28 4.08 14.30
CA VAL A 266 -18.26 3.87 15.75
C VAL A 266 -17.80 2.46 16.08
N ILE A 267 -16.86 2.33 17.01
CA ILE A 267 -16.49 1.02 17.56
C ILE A 267 -17.70 0.50 18.35
N MET A 268 -18.28 -0.59 17.84
CA MET A 268 -19.45 -1.25 18.45
C MET A 268 -19.02 -2.30 19.48
N MET A 269 -17.98 -3.07 19.16
CA MET A 269 -17.54 -4.17 20.01
C MET A 269 -16.03 -4.38 19.89
N VAL A 270 -15.40 -4.73 21.00
CA VAL A 270 -14.04 -5.26 21.04
C VAL A 270 -14.10 -6.60 21.77
N GLY A 271 -13.40 -7.60 21.25
CA GLY A 271 -13.42 -8.94 21.83
C GLY A 271 -12.19 -9.75 21.43
N ASN A 272 -12.28 -11.05 21.69
CA ASN A 272 -11.22 -12.00 21.37
C ASN A 272 -11.78 -13.22 20.62
N THR A 273 -11.02 -13.73 19.66
CA THR A 273 -11.44 -14.84 18.80
C THR A 273 -11.51 -16.18 19.51
N GLY A 274 -10.79 -16.34 20.63
CA GLY A 274 -10.47 -17.65 21.18
C GLY A 274 -9.41 -18.38 20.34
N ALA A 275 -9.24 -19.68 20.59
CA ALA A 275 -8.28 -20.50 19.85
C ALA A 275 -8.84 -20.89 18.47
N ILE A 276 -8.03 -20.71 17.42
CA ILE A 276 -8.38 -21.12 16.05
C ILE A 276 -7.25 -22.03 15.53
N GLY A 277 -7.54 -23.32 15.37
CA GLY A 277 -6.58 -24.29 14.80
C GLY A 277 -6.29 -24.02 13.34
N SER A 278 -5.22 -24.62 12.82
CA SER A 278 -4.93 -24.61 11.37
C SER A 278 -6.11 -25.15 10.56
N GLY A 279 -6.52 -24.45 9.50
CA GLY A 279 -7.68 -24.78 8.68
C GLY A 279 -9.03 -24.68 9.39
N SER A 280 -9.07 -24.15 10.60
CA SER A 280 -10.30 -24.00 11.40
C SER A 280 -10.79 -22.56 11.40
N SER A 281 -12.05 -22.34 11.70
CA SER A 281 -12.65 -21.01 11.79
C SER A 281 -13.43 -20.81 13.09
N THR A 282 -13.66 -19.54 13.42
CA THR A 282 -14.60 -19.10 14.45
C THR A 282 -15.58 -18.11 13.86
N GLN A 283 -16.82 -18.07 14.40
CA GLN A 283 -17.83 -17.14 13.93
C GLN A 283 -18.16 -16.11 15.01
N ILE A 284 -18.34 -14.88 14.57
CA ILE A 284 -18.79 -13.76 15.39
C ILE A 284 -20.07 -13.23 14.72
N ALA A 285 -21.18 -13.28 15.44
CA ALA A 285 -22.47 -12.84 14.93
C ALA A 285 -22.97 -11.64 15.75
N ILE A 286 -23.46 -10.62 15.06
CA ILE A 286 -24.04 -9.42 15.66
C ILE A 286 -25.39 -9.11 15.01
N PRO A 287 -26.35 -8.51 15.73
CA PRO A 287 -27.56 -7.98 15.12
C PRO A 287 -27.21 -6.90 14.09
N ALA A 288 -27.88 -6.93 12.93
CA ALA A 288 -27.75 -5.91 11.91
C ALA A 288 -28.90 -4.91 11.99
N LEU A 289 -28.58 -3.63 11.76
CA LEU A 289 -29.55 -2.56 11.52
C LEU A 289 -29.56 -2.23 10.02
N SER A 290 -30.72 -1.83 9.51
CA SER A 290 -30.84 -1.39 8.11
C SER A 290 -29.92 -0.20 7.80
N GLU A 291 -29.39 -0.17 6.59
CA GLU A 291 -28.58 0.94 6.05
C GLU A 291 -27.25 1.15 6.79
N LYS A 292 -26.79 0.17 7.57
CA LYS A 292 -25.52 0.25 8.31
C LYS A 292 -24.41 -0.55 7.62
N THR A 293 -23.20 -0.05 7.75
CA THR A 293 -21.97 -0.75 7.34
C THR A 293 -21.32 -1.37 8.55
N TYR A 294 -20.98 -2.64 8.46
CA TYR A 294 -20.27 -3.35 9.51
C TYR A 294 -18.91 -3.83 9.03
N ARG A 295 -17.88 -3.56 9.82
CA ARG A 295 -16.51 -4.01 9.53
C ARG A 295 -15.95 -4.75 10.74
N LEU A 296 -15.41 -5.95 10.50
CA LEU A 296 -14.59 -6.66 11.47
C LEU A 296 -13.11 -6.47 11.12
N MET A 297 -12.32 -6.20 12.14
CA MET A 297 -10.85 -6.13 12.09
C MET A 297 -10.30 -7.12 13.12
N VAL A 298 -9.40 -8.00 12.71
CA VAL A 298 -8.75 -9.01 13.58
C VAL A 298 -7.24 -8.89 13.44
N ASP A 299 -6.53 -8.76 14.54
CA ASP A 299 -5.07 -8.68 14.54
C ASP A 299 -4.44 -9.98 14.06
N GLN A 300 -3.50 -9.89 13.13
CA GLN A 300 -2.65 -11.00 12.71
C GLN A 300 -1.63 -11.38 13.80
N ASP A 301 -0.82 -12.39 13.54
CA ASP A 301 0.35 -12.67 14.37
C ASP A 301 1.32 -11.47 14.31
N PRO A 302 1.92 -11.03 15.44
CA PRO A 302 2.88 -9.92 15.43
C PRO A 302 4.08 -10.14 14.51
N THR A 303 4.40 -11.40 14.21
CA THR A 303 5.47 -11.80 13.29
C THR A 303 4.98 -12.10 11.87
N PHE A 304 3.68 -11.87 11.59
CA PHE A 304 3.12 -12.08 10.25
C PHE A 304 3.83 -11.16 9.25
N PRO A 305 4.42 -11.73 8.19
CA PRO A 305 5.18 -10.94 7.24
C PRO A 305 4.29 -9.94 6.51
N SER A 306 4.67 -8.66 6.53
CA SER A 306 3.91 -7.59 5.84
C SER A 306 3.77 -7.82 4.33
N ILE A 307 4.68 -8.59 3.75
CA ILE A 307 4.64 -8.97 2.33
C ILE A 307 3.53 -9.99 2.02
N LEU A 308 3.03 -10.72 3.02
CA LEU A 308 1.91 -11.66 2.86
C LEU A 308 0.55 -10.98 3.03
N GLY A 309 0.54 -9.72 3.43
CA GLY A 309 -0.69 -8.96 3.61
C GLY A 309 -0.66 -7.98 4.80
N SER A 310 -1.82 -7.42 5.08
CA SER A 310 -2.01 -6.49 6.19
C SER A 310 -1.76 -7.16 7.55
N PRO A 311 -1.22 -6.42 8.54
CA PRO A 311 -1.13 -6.88 9.93
C PRO A 311 -2.50 -7.07 10.58
N VAL A 312 -3.59 -6.71 9.88
CA VAL A 312 -4.98 -6.84 10.32
C VAL A 312 -5.79 -7.50 9.21
N ALA A 313 -6.41 -8.65 9.51
CA ALA A 313 -7.40 -9.26 8.65
C ALA A 313 -8.73 -8.52 8.80
N THR A 314 -9.38 -8.16 7.70
CA THR A 314 -10.61 -7.35 7.74
C THR A 314 -11.59 -7.79 6.67
N ALA A 315 -12.88 -7.67 6.98
CA ALA A 315 -13.97 -7.72 6.02
C ALA A 315 -15.05 -6.72 6.41
N ALA A 316 -15.75 -6.19 5.41
CA ALA A 316 -16.85 -5.25 5.61
C ALA A 316 -18.07 -5.67 4.79
N ILE A 317 -19.26 -5.35 5.28
CA ILE A 317 -20.52 -5.55 4.58
C ILE A 317 -21.41 -4.32 4.77
N GLU A 318 -22.09 -3.95 3.72
CA GLU A 318 -22.97 -2.80 3.68
C GLU A 318 -24.42 -3.23 3.57
N GLY A 319 -25.32 -2.49 4.22
CA GLY A 319 -26.75 -2.63 4.01
C GLY A 319 -27.32 -4.01 4.35
N CYS A 320 -26.89 -4.60 5.47
CA CYS A 320 -27.32 -5.92 5.89
C CYS A 320 -28.72 -5.91 6.46
N VAL A 321 -29.74 -5.61 5.65
CA VAL A 321 -31.16 -5.91 5.96
C VAL A 321 -31.96 -6.00 4.67
N PRO A 322 -32.95 -6.90 4.57
CA PRO A 322 -33.83 -7.04 3.42
C PRO A 322 -34.74 -5.83 3.19
#